data_d0f71aadf9e979ea95a4363c8bb58720
#
_entry.id   d0f71aadf9e979ea95a4363c8bb58720
#
_cell.length_a   1.000
_cell.length_b   1.000
_cell.length_c   1.000
_cell.angle_alpha   90.00
_cell.angle_beta   90.00
_cell.angle_gamma   90.00
#
_symmetry.space_group_name_H-M   'P 1'
#
loop_
_entity.id
_entity.type
_entity.pdbx_description
1 polymer ?
#
loop_
_entity_poly.entity_id
_entity_poly.type
_entity_poly.pdbx_seq_one_letter_code
_entity_poly.pdbx_strand_id
1 'polypeptide(L)'
;MKLSIKSKNFLKKSLTTTKLFSFILAFIFIQTAAFSLELKYNYVPGSKFKVETNIEGSQTINRRTPFFYTQYYKVNTNILEVDESGIAKIQDDGFYYINDNINKNDIREIKENILVKYYKDSKGTTFVPADSIFPVMRNIPLFTEENVIPGKTWKSDGMEVHDFFSSGVISQLPVKVDYKFIGVSSDDLQTAEISYKCSVDITNNGNNFIDPKIYKVIGISDNTLFFSLKENRPLKETYKRDYTIIAASMDTYKFVDSGSRVWTEIHSTIDKKKELSKIENDIKKQELEDVNITETTDGLKLSLENIKFEPDSAELTKQEAARLKEIAKILANYKDKHIRIVGHTTDRGTPEAQMKLSAQRAKAVSKELLRYNAINPKNTEIQGKGASEPIASNKTENERKKNRRVEIFITEE
;
A
#
# COMPACT_ATOMS: atom_id res chain seq x y z
N MET A 1 -54.30 -37.98 -11.18
CA MET A 1 -52.92 -38.51 -11.11
C MET A 1 -52.08 -37.49 -10.37
N LYS A 2 -51.69 -37.79 -9.13
CA LYS A 2 -51.06 -36.91 -8.17
C LYS A 2 -49.61 -36.69 -8.51
N LEU A 3 -49.13 -35.44 -8.65
CA LEU A 3 -47.75 -35.07 -8.61
C LEU A 3 -47.48 -34.25 -7.35
N SER A 4 -46.73 -34.84 -6.47
CA SER A 4 -46.37 -34.38 -5.13
C SER A 4 -45.32 -33.28 -5.19
N ILE A 5 -45.66 -32.16 -4.55
CA ILE A 5 -44.75 -31.06 -4.26
C ILE A 5 -43.82 -31.47 -3.14
N LYS A 6 -42.49 -31.58 -3.44
CA LYS A 6 -41.41 -31.56 -2.45
C LYS A 6 -40.49 -30.38 -2.78
N SER A 7 -40.86 -29.23 -2.28
CA SER A 7 -39.96 -28.06 -2.22
C SER A 7 -40.13 -27.35 -0.88
N LYS A 8 -39.62 -27.95 0.17
CA LYS A 8 -39.40 -27.28 1.48
C LYS A 8 -38.28 -28.04 2.13
N ASN A 9 -37.06 -27.52 1.98
CA ASN A 9 -35.90 -27.72 2.88
C ASN A 9 -34.56 -27.37 2.21
N PHE A 10 -34.46 -26.12 1.70
CA PHE A 10 -33.13 -25.62 1.26
C PHE A 10 -32.86 -24.17 1.71
N LEU A 11 -33.49 -23.75 2.79
CA LEU A 11 -33.28 -22.42 3.36
C LEU A 11 -33.14 -22.48 4.89
N LYS A 12 -32.25 -23.36 5.37
CA LYS A 12 -31.81 -23.34 6.78
C LYS A 12 -30.48 -24.05 6.90
N LYS A 13 -29.40 -23.44 6.40
CA LYS A 13 -28.01 -23.66 6.82
C LYS A 13 -27.09 -22.70 6.07
N SER A 14 -27.05 -21.48 6.48
CA SER A 14 -25.94 -20.55 6.23
C SER A 14 -26.12 -19.28 7.07
N LEU A 15 -26.31 -19.48 8.36
CA LEU A 15 -26.11 -18.43 9.37
C LEU A 15 -25.19 -19.01 10.43
N THR A 16 -23.98 -19.39 10.00
CA THR A 16 -22.85 -19.56 10.89
C THR A 16 -22.15 -18.21 10.97
N THR A 17 -22.59 -17.43 11.98
CA THR A 17 -21.80 -16.56 12.83
C THR A 17 -20.39 -16.29 12.32
N THR A 18 -20.25 -15.36 11.41
CA THR A 18 -19.05 -14.52 11.35
C THR A 18 -19.09 -13.72 12.65
N LYS A 19 -18.35 -14.18 13.64
CA LYS A 19 -18.03 -13.38 14.82
C LYS A 19 -17.17 -12.21 14.33
N LEU A 20 -17.88 -11.14 13.98
CA LEU A 20 -17.31 -9.81 13.95
C LEU A 20 -16.81 -9.58 15.38
N PHE A 21 -15.52 -9.72 15.61
CA PHE A 21 -14.87 -9.18 16.79
C PHE A 21 -14.95 -7.65 16.63
N SER A 22 -16.13 -7.12 16.93
CA SER A 22 -16.27 -5.74 17.36
C SER A 22 -15.49 -5.64 18.67
N PHE A 23 -14.22 -5.24 18.57
CA PHE A 23 -13.57 -4.58 19.69
C PHE A 23 -14.35 -3.28 19.91
N ILE A 24 -15.45 -3.36 20.64
CA ILE A 24 -15.98 -2.21 21.36
C ILE A 24 -14.94 -1.96 22.47
N LEU A 25 -13.92 -1.17 22.15
CA LEU A 25 -13.17 -0.48 23.20
C LEU A 25 -14.21 0.38 23.91
N ALA A 26 -14.61 -0.02 25.10
CA ALA A 26 -15.42 0.82 25.98
C ALA A 26 -14.52 2.02 26.36
N PHE A 27 -14.69 3.13 25.66
CA PHE A 27 -14.07 4.40 26.06
C PHE A 27 -14.71 4.85 27.37
N ILE A 28 -14.04 4.56 28.47
CA ILE A 28 -14.37 5.17 29.75
C ILE A 28 -13.78 6.58 29.72
N PHE A 29 -14.61 7.56 29.35
CA PHE A 29 -14.23 8.97 29.48
C PHE A 29 -14.16 9.31 30.97
N ILE A 30 -12.95 9.38 31.49
CA ILE A 30 -12.71 10.01 32.79
C ILE A 30 -12.86 11.51 32.57
N GLN A 31 -13.94 12.11 33.06
CA GLN A 31 -14.06 13.56 33.22
C GLN A 31 -13.06 14.01 34.27
N THR A 32 -11.78 14.09 33.93
CA THR A 32 -10.77 14.79 34.72
C THR A 32 -10.67 16.22 34.23
N ALA A 33 -10.32 17.15 35.08
CA ALA A 33 -10.08 18.57 34.84
C ALA A 33 -9.52 18.77 33.41
N ALA A 34 -10.10 19.71 32.67
CA ALA A 34 -9.80 19.92 31.26
C ALA A 34 -8.32 20.25 31.02
N PHE A 35 -7.49 19.22 30.95
CA PHE A 35 -6.12 19.39 30.47
C PHE A 35 -6.20 19.73 28.98
N SER A 36 -5.84 20.98 28.68
CA SER A 36 -5.65 21.38 27.29
C SER A 36 -4.36 20.76 26.77
N LEU A 37 -4.38 20.17 25.60
CA LEU A 37 -3.23 19.51 24.99
C LEU A 37 -2.97 20.04 23.57
N GLU A 38 -1.70 20.03 23.18
CA GLU A 38 -1.29 20.34 21.83
C GLU A 38 -1.34 19.08 20.98
N LEU A 39 -1.91 19.20 19.76
CA LEU A 39 -1.84 18.16 18.74
C LEU A 39 -0.70 18.48 17.77
N LYS A 40 0.25 17.55 17.64
CA LYS A 40 1.36 17.70 16.69
C LYS A 40 1.94 16.34 16.32
N TYR A 41 2.47 16.25 15.12
CA TYR A 41 3.31 15.15 14.69
C TYR A 41 4.72 15.32 15.26
N ASN A 42 5.35 14.20 15.62
CA ASN A 42 6.76 14.15 15.93
C ASN A 42 7.46 13.18 14.98
N TYR A 43 8.33 13.71 14.17
CA TYR A 43 9.08 12.93 13.20
C TYR A 43 10.47 12.63 13.75
N VAL A 44 10.82 11.34 13.79
CA VAL A 44 12.13 10.88 14.21
C VAL A 44 12.90 10.41 12.98
N PRO A 45 14.06 11.02 12.64
CA PRO A 45 14.87 10.58 11.50
C PRO A 45 15.22 9.10 11.59
N GLY A 46 15.08 8.38 10.48
CA GLY A 46 15.31 6.93 10.41
C GLY A 46 14.11 6.06 10.79
N SER A 47 13.05 6.63 11.37
CA SER A 47 11.81 5.88 11.63
C SER A 47 11.16 5.42 10.33
N LYS A 48 10.60 4.22 10.38
CA LYS A 48 9.90 3.59 9.25
C LYS A 48 8.53 3.11 9.67
N PHE A 49 7.56 3.28 8.80
CA PHE A 49 6.19 2.86 9.04
C PHE A 49 5.65 2.11 7.84
N LYS A 50 4.89 1.05 8.10
CA LYS A 50 4.00 0.43 7.14
C LYS A 50 2.60 0.99 7.35
N VAL A 51 2.01 1.49 6.29
CA VAL A 51 0.64 2.01 6.28
C VAL A 51 -0.20 1.12 5.38
N GLU A 52 -1.10 0.34 5.97
CA GLU A 52 -1.98 -0.56 5.25
C GLU A 52 -3.38 0.05 5.14
N THR A 53 -3.90 0.10 3.92
CA THR A 53 -5.25 0.62 3.65
C THR A 53 -6.12 -0.45 3.03
N ASN A 54 -7.29 -0.67 3.63
CA ASN A 54 -8.33 -1.54 3.12
C ASN A 54 -9.58 -0.71 2.80
N ILE A 55 -10.18 -0.94 1.64
CA ILE A 55 -11.36 -0.23 1.15
C ILE A 55 -12.38 -1.24 0.67
N GLU A 56 -13.65 -1.03 1.04
CA GLU A 56 -14.79 -1.77 0.50
C GLU A 56 -15.81 -0.76 0.00
N GLY A 57 -16.32 -0.96 -1.21
CA GLY A 57 -17.22 0.02 -1.79
C GLY A 57 -17.97 -0.44 -3.02
N SER A 58 -18.69 0.51 -3.58
CA SER A 58 -19.42 0.33 -4.83
C SER A 58 -19.25 1.55 -5.74
N GLN A 59 -19.21 1.28 -7.03
CA GLN A 59 -19.27 2.27 -8.09
C GLN A 59 -20.56 2.11 -8.87
N THR A 60 -21.28 3.20 -9.09
CA THR A 60 -22.47 3.24 -9.94
C THR A 60 -22.24 4.20 -11.10
N ILE A 61 -22.46 3.74 -12.34
CA ILE A 61 -22.33 4.56 -13.54
C ILE A 61 -23.72 4.81 -14.12
N ASN A 62 -24.11 6.08 -14.30
CA ASN A 62 -25.38 6.48 -14.91
C ASN A 62 -26.61 5.78 -14.29
N ARG A 63 -26.62 5.62 -12.95
CA ARG A 63 -27.69 4.92 -12.20
C ARG A 63 -27.90 3.45 -12.59
N ARG A 64 -26.91 2.81 -13.21
CA ARG A 64 -26.94 1.36 -13.50
C ARG A 64 -26.72 0.55 -12.22
N THR A 65 -26.77 -0.77 -12.32
CA THR A 65 -26.46 -1.68 -11.21
C THR A 65 -25.05 -1.38 -10.64
N PRO A 66 -24.90 -1.22 -9.32
CA PRO A 66 -23.59 -0.97 -8.72
C PRO A 66 -22.61 -2.11 -8.98
N PHE A 67 -21.38 -1.75 -9.27
CA PHE A 67 -20.24 -2.66 -9.23
C PHE A 67 -19.58 -2.56 -7.84
N PHE A 68 -19.45 -3.69 -7.15
CA PHE A 68 -18.81 -3.75 -5.84
C PHE A 68 -17.32 -4.06 -5.99
N TYR A 69 -16.49 -3.44 -5.17
CA TYR A 69 -15.05 -3.65 -5.16
C TYR A 69 -14.49 -3.65 -3.74
N THR A 70 -13.37 -4.33 -3.61
CA THR A 70 -12.46 -4.19 -2.47
C THR A 70 -11.12 -3.72 -3.00
N GLN A 71 -10.40 -2.91 -2.25
CA GLN A 71 -9.05 -2.46 -2.59
C GLN A 71 -8.16 -2.59 -1.37
N TYR A 72 -6.94 -2.99 -1.62
CA TYR A 72 -5.87 -2.98 -0.64
C TYR A 72 -4.65 -2.30 -1.26
N TYR A 73 -4.03 -1.42 -0.50
CA TYR A 73 -2.72 -0.88 -0.84
C TYR A 73 -1.90 -0.67 0.42
N LYS A 74 -0.60 -0.68 0.24
CA LYS A 74 0.39 -0.52 1.29
C LYS A 74 1.32 0.63 0.92
N VAL A 75 1.71 1.42 1.92
CA VAL A 75 2.74 2.45 1.78
C VAL A 75 3.81 2.21 2.83
N ASN A 76 5.06 2.11 2.40
CA ASN A 76 6.20 2.11 3.30
C ASN A 76 6.73 3.54 3.40
N THR A 77 6.55 4.15 4.56
CA THR A 77 6.94 5.53 4.86
C THR A 77 8.28 5.54 5.59
N ASN A 78 9.25 6.28 5.07
CA ASN A 78 10.55 6.48 5.70
C ASN A 78 10.74 7.97 6.04
N ILE A 79 11.07 8.29 7.28
CA ILE A 79 11.49 9.63 7.70
C ILE A 79 12.99 9.76 7.42
N LEU A 80 13.34 10.50 6.38
CA LEU A 80 14.73 10.59 5.93
C LEU A 80 15.54 11.56 6.79
N GLU A 81 14.98 12.74 7.04
CA GLU A 81 15.63 13.82 7.80
C GLU A 81 14.55 14.72 8.42
N VAL A 82 14.90 15.45 9.44
CA VAL A 82 14.07 16.49 10.07
C VAL A 82 14.95 17.71 10.26
N ASP A 83 14.53 18.85 9.80
CA ASP A 83 15.29 20.09 9.95
C ASP A 83 15.08 20.73 11.35
N GLU A 84 15.80 21.85 11.61
CA GLU A 84 15.74 22.57 12.87
C GLU A 84 14.37 23.18 13.17
N SER A 85 13.52 23.39 12.14
CA SER A 85 12.13 23.87 12.30
C SER A 85 11.12 22.75 12.54
N GLY A 86 11.56 21.48 12.54
CA GLY A 86 10.72 20.29 12.71
C GLY A 86 10.03 19.83 11.44
N ILE A 87 10.45 20.32 10.27
CA ILE A 87 9.93 19.85 8.98
C ILE A 87 10.65 18.57 8.59
N ALA A 88 9.88 17.51 8.42
CA ALA A 88 10.37 16.20 8.01
C ALA A 88 10.40 16.06 6.49
N LYS A 89 11.49 15.51 5.97
CA LYS A 89 11.56 14.96 4.62
C LYS A 89 11.14 13.50 4.65
N ILE A 90 10.08 13.19 3.96
CA ILE A 90 9.43 11.88 3.97
C ILE A 90 9.58 11.24 2.59
N GLN A 91 9.86 9.94 2.58
CA GLN A 91 9.79 9.11 1.39
C GLN A 91 8.72 8.06 1.59
N ASP A 92 7.73 8.06 0.71
CA ASP A 92 6.70 7.04 0.62
C ASP A 92 6.95 6.14 -0.59
N ASP A 93 6.89 4.83 -0.37
CA ASP A 93 6.91 3.79 -1.40
C ASP A 93 5.56 3.06 -1.36
N GLY A 94 4.67 3.44 -2.27
CA GLY A 94 3.30 2.93 -2.34
C GLY A 94 3.18 1.72 -3.25
N PHE A 95 2.54 0.66 -2.77
CA PHE A 95 2.31 -0.59 -3.49
C PHE A 95 0.82 -0.81 -3.72
N TYR A 96 0.43 -0.94 -4.98
CA TYR A 96 -0.93 -1.23 -5.44
C TYR A 96 -1.01 -2.65 -5.98
N TYR A 97 -2.05 -3.40 -5.61
CA TYR A 97 -2.14 -4.83 -5.91
C TYR A 97 -3.18 -5.14 -6.98
N ILE A 98 -2.94 -6.23 -7.73
CA ILE A 98 -3.91 -6.81 -8.66
C ILE A 98 -4.82 -7.77 -7.88
N ASN A 99 -6.14 -7.68 -8.15
CA ASN A 99 -7.17 -8.55 -7.56
C ASN A 99 -7.30 -8.47 -6.04
N ASP A 100 -8.18 -7.63 -5.64
CA ASP A 100 -8.49 -7.35 -4.24
C ASP A 100 -9.37 -8.41 -3.57
N ASN A 101 -9.92 -9.37 -4.33
CA ASN A 101 -10.63 -10.56 -3.83
C ASN A 101 -9.69 -11.71 -3.43
N ILE A 102 -8.44 -11.41 -3.12
CA ILE A 102 -7.44 -12.40 -2.75
C ILE A 102 -7.75 -12.93 -1.35
N ASN A 103 -7.78 -14.25 -1.26
CA ASN A 103 -7.71 -14.94 0.03
C ASN A 103 -6.48 -14.42 0.79
N LYS A 104 -6.62 -13.99 2.05
CA LYS A 104 -5.50 -13.46 2.87
C LYS A 104 -4.30 -14.40 2.98
N ASN A 105 -4.43 -15.61 2.44
CA ASN A 105 -3.40 -16.64 2.42
C ASN A 105 -2.68 -16.78 1.07
N ASP A 106 -3.03 -15.98 0.06
CA ASP A 106 -2.41 -16.04 -1.26
C ASP A 106 -1.28 -15.01 -1.40
N ILE A 107 -0.32 -15.32 -2.26
CA ILE A 107 0.74 -14.37 -2.65
C ILE A 107 0.09 -13.22 -3.42
N ARG A 108 0.36 -11.97 -3.00
CA ARG A 108 -0.14 -10.78 -3.66
C ARG A 108 0.73 -10.37 -4.83
N GLU A 109 0.10 -9.98 -5.93
CA GLU A 109 0.79 -9.44 -7.11
C GLU A 109 0.71 -7.91 -7.10
N ILE A 110 1.87 -7.26 -7.04
CA ILE A 110 1.99 -5.80 -7.11
C ILE A 110 1.78 -5.38 -8.56
N LYS A 111 0.73 -4.58 -8.80
CA LYS A 111 0.44 -3.98 -10.10
C LYS A 111 1.36 -2.79 -10.39
N GLU A 112 1.51 -1.95 -9.39
CA GLU A 112 2.24 -0.69 -9.52
C GLU A 112 2.90 -0.35 -8.20
N ASN A 113 4.09 0.25 -8.28
CA ASN A 113 4.74 0.84 -7.12
C ASN A 113 5.14 2.28 -7.46
N ILE A 114 4.85 3.20 -6.54
CA ILE A 114 5.04 4.63 -6.72
C ILE A 114 5.89 5.16 -5.58
N LEU A 115 7.05 5.68 -5.92
CA LEU A 115 7.98 6.31 -4.99
C LEU A 115 7.82 7.83 -5.05
N VAL A 116 7.59 8.46 -3.91
CA VAL A 116 7.51 9.91 -3.79
C VAL A 116 8.31 10.42 -2.61
N LYS A 117 8.88 11.63 -2.75
CA LYS A 117 9.51 12.37 -1.67
C LYS A 117 8.82 13.72 -1.51
N TYR A 118 8.52 14.07 -0.29
CA TYR A 118 7.85 15.33 0.05
C TYR A 118 8.26 15.78 1.46
N TYR A 119 7.83 16.98 1.84
CA TYR A 119 8.08 17.51 3.18
C TYR A 119 6.77 17.65 3.94
N LYS A 120 6.81 17.51 5.26
CA LYS A 120 5.65 17.67 6.14
C LYS A 120 6.06 18.31 7.46
N ASP A 121 5.31 19.33 7.90
CA ASP A 121 5.54 19.96 9.20
C ASP A 121 4.84 19.26 10.35
N SER A 122 5.10 19.73 11.57
CA SER A 122 4.53 19.14 12.80
C SER A 122 3.01 19.32 12.94
N LYS A 123 2.36 20.19 12.17
CA LYS A 123 0.91 20.35 12.16
C LYS A 123 0.23 19.55 11.06
N GLY A 124 0.98 19.03 10.10
CA GLY A 124 0.48 18.21 9.02
C GLY A 124 0.44 18.90 7.65
N THR A 125 0.98 20.11 7.52
CA THR A 125 1.14 20.78 6.23
C THR A 125 2.10 20.01 5.37
N THR A 126 1.71 19.71 4.14
CA THR A 126 2.50 18.93 3.19
C THR A 126 3.02 19.81 2.06
N PHE A 127 4.30 19.68 1.74
CA PHE A 127 4.96 20.35 0.62
C PHE A 127 5.38 19.29 -0.40
N VAL A 128 4.60 19.15 -1.47
CA VAL A 128 4.68 18.06 -2.44
C VAL A 128 5.00 18.61 -3.81
N PRO A 129 5.86 17.94 -4.63
CA PRO A 129 6.05 18.34 -6.03
C PRO A 129 4.71 18.43 -6.78
N ALA A 130 4.58 19.43 -7.65
CA ALA A 130 3.31 19.76 -8.30
C ALA A 130 2.80 18.65 -9.24
N ASP A 131 3.71 17.89 -9.81
CA ASP A 131 3.47 16.75 -10.72
C ASP A 131 3.26 15.41 -10.01
N SER A 132 3.33 15.40 -8.68
CA SER A 132 3.13 14.17 -7.91
C SER A 132 1.65 13.87 -7.71
N ILE A 133 1.24 12.61 -7.89
CA ILE A 133 -0.09 12.13 -7.50
C ILE A 133 -0.14 11.74 -6.01
N PHE A 134 1.00 11.55 -5.35
CA PHE A 134 1.10 11.16 -3.95
C PHE A 134 1.78 12.22 -3.10
N PRO A 135 1.37 12.31 -1.82
CA PRO A 135 0.21 11.69 -1.21
C PRO A 135 -1.10 12.25 -1.79
N VAL A 136 -2.12 11.38 -1.91
CA VAL A 136 -3.44 11.76 -2.46
C VAL A 136 -4.12 12.83 -1.60
N MET A 137 -4.05 12.68 -0.27
CA MET A 137 -4.60 13.64 0.70
C MET A 137 -3.47 14.56 1.15
N ARG A 138 -3.59 15.86 0.89
CA ARG A 138 -2.60 16.88 1.26
C ARG A 138 -3.21 17.85 2.27
N ASN A 139 -2.46 18.17 3.34
CA ASN A 139 -2.93 18.99 4.45
C ASN A 139 -4.17 18.41 5.16
N ILE A 140 -4.30 17.07 5.15
CA ILE A 140 -5.39 16.33 5.80
C ILE A 140 -4.82 15.07 6.44
N PRO A 141 -4.97 14.88 7.76
CA PRO A 141 -5.46 15.86 8.71
C PRO A 141 -4.44 16.98 9.00
N LEU A 142 -4.96 18.19 9.26
CA LEU A 142 -4.19 19.35 9.68
C LEU A 142 -4.58 19.73 11.10
N PHE A 143 -3.60 19.81 12.02
CA PHE A 143 -3.85 20.14 13.42
C PHE A 143 -3.90 21.66 13.63
N THR A 144 -4.71 22.09 14.60
CA THR A 144 -4.80 23.49 15.03
C THR A 144 -3.53 23.93 15.78
N GLU A 145 -3.21 25.22 15.72
CA GLU A 145 -2.18 25.83 16.56
C GLU A 145 -2.61 25.99 18.02
N GLU A 146 -3.90 26.00 18.25
CA GLU A 146 -4.45 26.13 19.61
C GLU A 146 -4.48 24.78 20.31
N ASN A 147 -4.31 24.80 21.62
CA ASN A 147 -4.54 23.63 22.44
C ASN A 147 -5.99 23.17 22.38
N VAL A 148 -6.21 21.87 22.43
CA VAL A 148 -7.53 21.26 22.36
C VAL A 148 -7.99 20.69 23.71
N ILE A 149 -9.30 20.77 23.91
CA ILE A 149 -10.04 20.09 24.99
C ILE A 149 -11.17 19.30 24.33
N PRO A 150 -11.74 18.27 24.96
CA PRO A 150 -12.88 17.53 24.41
C PRO A 150 -14.00 18.48 23.94
N GLY A 151 -14.46 18.30 22.71
CA GLY A 151 -15.45 19.16 22.06
C GLY A 151 -14.89 20.33 21.25
N LYS A 152 -13.59 20.67 21.37
CA LYS A 152 -12.94 21.69 20.51
C LYS A 152 -13.09 21.34 19.05
N THR A 153 -13.47 22.36 18.25
CA THR A 153 -13.57 22.26 16.78
C THR A 153 -12.63 23.24 16.11
N TRP A 154 -12.17 22.89 14.92
CA TRP A 154 -11.42 23.77 14.02
C TRP A 154 -11.69 23.41 12.56
N LYS A 155 -11.25 24.25 11.66
CA LYS A 155 -11.40 24.08 10.21
C LYS A 155 -10.06 24.25 9.53
N SER A 156 -9.89 23.56 8.41
CA SER A 156 -8.78 23.81 7.51
C SER A 156 -9.19 23.63 6.05
N ASP A 157 -8.29 24.08 5.18
CA ASP A 157 -8.30 23.74 3.78
C ASP A 157 -7.29 22.65 3.51
N GLY A 158 -7.70 21.68 2.71
CA GLY A 158 -6.85 20.60 2.23
C GLY A 158 -6.99 20.42 0.72
N MET A 159 -6.42 19.35 0.21
CA MET A 159 -6.48 19.02 -1.20
C MET A 159 -6.54 17.50 -1.38
N GLU A 160 -7.37 17.03 -2.30
CA GLU A 160 -7.31 15.68 -2.86
C GLU A 160 -6.75 15.74 -4.28
N VAL A 161 -5.91 14.75 -4.62
CA VAL A 161 -5.22 14.67 -5.92
C VAL A 161 -5.50 13.34 -6.58
N HIS A 162 -6.04 13.37 -7.80
CA HIS A 162 -6.46 12.16 -8.51
C HIS A 162 -6.21 12.23 -10.01
N ASP A 163 -5.87 11.09 -10.62
CA ASP A 163 -6.04 10.83 -12.05
C ASP A 163 -7.27 9.94 -12.26
N PHE A 164 -8.46 10.57 -12.32
CA PHE A 164 -9.74 9.85 -12.31
C PHE A 164 -9.98 8.94 -13.51
N PHE A 165 -9.35 9.24 -14.65
CA PHE A 165 -9.60 8.52 -15.90
C PHE A 165 -8.34 7.85 -16.45
N SER A 166 -7.30 7.71 -15.64
CA SER A 166 -5.98 7.24 -16.09
C SER A 166 -5.53 7.97 -17.36
N SER A 167 -5.80 9.27 -17.41
CA SER A 167 -5.52 10.13 -18.54
C SER A 167 -4.11 10.73 -18.51
N GLY A 168 -3.40 10.56 -17.40
CA GLY A 168 -2.15 11.24 -17.09
C GLY A 168 -2.35 12.70 -16.64
N VAL A 169 -3.61 13.16 -16.52
CA VAL A 169 -3.94 14.51 -16.01
C VAL A 169 -4.30 14.44 -14.53
N ILE A 170 -3.46 15.04 -13.71
CA ILE A 170 -3.64 15.07 -12.27
C ILE A 170 -4.61 16.19 -11.90
N SER A 171 -5.79 15.80 -11.41
CA SER A 171 -6.79 16.74 -10.89
C SER A 171 -6.51 17.08 -9.44
N GLN A 172 -6.47 18.38 -9.11
CA GLN A 172 -6.29 18.90 -7.75
C GLN A 172 -7.62 19.47 -7.26
N LEU A 173 -8.21 18.81 -6.27
CA LEU A 173 -9.52 19.16 -5.73
C LEU A 173 -9.35 19.84 -4.37
N PRO A 174 -9.61 21.14 -4.23
CA PRO A 174 -9.70 21.79 -2.92
C PRO A 174 -10.77 21.14 -2.04
N VAL A 175 -10.41 20.84 -0.79
CA VAL A 175 -11.25 20.18 0.20
C VAL A 175 -11.41 21.08 1.41
N LYS A 176 -12.64 21.28 1.88
CA LYS A 176 -12.92 21.91 3.17
C LYS A 176 -13.01 20.83 4.24
N VAL A 177 -12.34 21.03 5.36
CA VAL A 177 -12.28 20.06 6.44
C VAL A 177 -12.72 20.66 7.76
N ASP A 178 -13.74 20.05 8.36
CA ASP A 178 -14.26 20.39 9.68
C ASP A 178 -13.82 19.34 10.68
N TYR A 179 -13.10 19.71 11.73
CA TYR A 179 -12.57 18.82 12.75
C TYR A 179 -13.27 18.97 14.09
N LYS A 180 -13.28 17.89 14.87
CA LYS A 180 -13.70 17.88 16.27
C LYS A 180 -12.80 16.94 17.07
N PHE A 181 -12.18 17.46 18.14
CA PHE A 181 -11.50 16.65 19.11
C PHE A 181 -12.53 15.98 20.05
N ILE A 182 -12.53 14.65 20.12
CA ILE A 182 -13.49 13.89 20.90
C ILE A 182 -12.98 13.68 22.32
N GLY A 183 -11.73 13.27 22.47
CA GLY A 183 -11.11 13.01 23.77
C GLY A 183 -9.89 12.13 23.66
N VAL A 184 -9.39 11.69 24.83
CA VAL A 184 -8.23 10.81 24.97
C VAL A 184 -8.67 9.55 25.72
N SER A 185 -8.27 8.38 25.22
CA SER A 185 -8.44 7.12 25.95
C SER A 185 -7.42 6.97 27.08
N SER A 186 -7.72 6.09 28.01
CA SER A 186 -6.80 5.76 29.11
C SER A 186 -5.84 4.61 28.80
N ASP A 187 -5.62 4.32 27.52
CA ASP A 187 -4.65 3.31 27.09
C ASP A 187 -3.20 3.77 27.27
N ASP A 188 -2.25 2.84 27.13
CA ASP A 188 -0.82 3.11 27.30
C ASP A 188 -0.26 4.13 26.31
N LEU A 189 -0.93 4.35 25.15
CA LEU A 189 -0.54 5.29 24.11
C LEU A 189 -1.20 6.65 24.26
N GLN A 190 -2.14 6.81 25.22
CA GLN A 190 -2.95 8.01 25.36
C GLN A 190 -3.57 8.39 24.02
N THR A 191 -4.39 7.47 23.47
CA THR A 191 -4.94 7.63 22.12
C THR A 191 -5.98 8.75 22.05
N ALA A 192 -5.65 9.80 21.31
CA ALA A 192 -6.57 10.88 20.97
C ALA A 192 -7.51 10.42 19.85
N GLU A 193 -8.80 10.68 20.00
CA GLU A 193 -9.80 10.49 18.97
C GLU A 193 -10.18 11.84 18.36
N ILE A 194 -10.04 11.96 17.04
CA ILE A 194 -10.32 13.17 16.27
C ILE A 194 -11.27 12.79 15.15
N SER A 195 -12.50 13.25 15.19
CA SER A 195 -13.41 13.12 14.05
C SER A 195 -13.27 14.31 13.10
N TYR A 196 -13.37 14.06 11.80
CA TYR A 196 -13.36 15.15 10.83
C TYR A 196 -14.17 14.80 9.59
N LYS A 197 -14.71 15.85 8.98
CA LYS A 197 -15.50 15.75 7.76
C LYS A 197 -14.81 16.51 6.64
N CYS A 198 -14.56 15.81 5.53
CA CYS A 198 -14.10 16.44 4.29
C CYS A 198 -15.28 16.70 3.38
N SER A 199 -15.26 17.82 2.67
CA SER A 199 -16.28 18.15 1.67
C SER A 199 -15.63 18.79 0.44
N VAL A 200 -16.09 18.31 -0.71
CA VAL A 200 -15.73 18.78 -2.05
C VAL A 200 -17.00 19.17 -2.79
N ASP A 201 -17.04 20.34 -3.37
CA ASP A 201 -18.05 20.77 -4.34
C ASP A 201 -17.40 21.71 -5.34
N ILE A 202 -16.97 21.16 -6.48
CA ILE A 202 -16.21 21.88 -7.48
C ILE A 202 -16.82 21.65 -8.85
N THR A 203 -17.13 22.75 -9.54
CA THR A 203 -17.48 22.75 -10.95
C THR A 203 -16.26 23.21 -11.75
N ASN A 204 -15.87 22.45 -12.75
CA ASN A 204 -14.75 22.79 -13.62
C ASN A 204 -15.18 23.83 -14.66
N ASN A 205 -14.89 25.09 -14.38
CA ASN A 205 -15.15 26.22 -15.28
C ASN A 205 -13.89 26.62 -16.06
N GLY A 206 -13.15 25.63 -16.57
CA GLY A 206 -11.88 25.85 -17.30
C GLY A 206 -10.67 25.96 -16.36
N ASN A 207 -10.73 25.36 -15.18
CA ASN A 207 -9.61 25.27 -14.25
C ASN A 207 -8.53 24.32 -14.79
N ASN A 208 -7.32 24.84 -15.02
CA ASN A 208 -6.19 24.06 -15.55
C ASN A 208 -5.66 22.98 -14.59
N PHE A 209 -6.08 22.98 -13.33
CA PHE A 209 -5.71 22.00 -12.31
C PHE A 209 -6.73 20.85 -12.18
N ILE A 210 -7.71 20.77 -13.08
CA ILE A 210 -8.72 19.72 -13.11
C ILE A 210 -8.78 19.14 -14.54
N ASP A 211 -8.81 17.80 -14.64
CA ASP A 211 -8.93 17.14 -15.94
C ASP A 211 -10.13 17.72 -16.73
N PRO A 212 -9.95 18.22 -17.95
CA PRO A 212 -11.02 18.78 -18.76
C PRO A 212 -12.16 17.78 -19.05
N LYS A 213 -11.94 16.49 -18.87
CA LYS A 213 -13.00 15.47 -18.93
C LYS A 213 -13.96 15.51 -17.74
N ILE A 214 -13.65 16.26 -16.67
CA ILE A 214 -14.49 16.42 -15.49
C ILE A 214 -15.28 17.73 -15.63
N TYR A 215 -16.60 17.63 -15.48
CA TYR A 215 -17.47 18.79 -15.35
C TYR A 215 -17.64 19.20 -13.88
N LYS A 216 -17.93 18.21 -12.99
CA LYS A 216 -18.17 18.50 -11.57
C LYS A 216 -17.71 17.34 -10.69
N VAL A 217 -17.18 17.67 -9.51
CA VAL A 217 -16.97 16.72 -8.42
C VAL A 217 -17.71 17.24 -7.19
N ILE A 218 -18.54 16.39 -6.57
CA ILE A 218 -19.20 16.66 -5.32
C ILE A 218 -19.09 15.44 -4.41
N GLY A 219 -18.77 15.65 -3.15
CA GLY A 219 -18.62 14.54 -2.23
C GLY A 219 -18.36 14.97 -0.79
N ILE A 220 -18.56 14.00 0.08
CA ILE A 220 -18.27 14.10 1.51
C ILE A 220 -17.54 12.83 1.97
N SER A 221 -16.69 12.97 2.99
CA SER A 221 -16.24 11.84 3.77
C SER A 221 -16.26 12.15 5.25
N ASP A 222 -16.76 11.19 6.04
CA ASP A 222 -16.73 11.23 7.50
C ASP A 222 -15.58 10.35 7.98
N ASN A 223 -14.66 10.91 8.75
CA ASN A 223 -13.40 10.28 9.12
C ASN A 223 -13.21 10.29 10.62
N THR A 224 -12.53 9.28 11.15
CA THR A 224 -12.08 9.23 12.55
C THR A 224 -10.61 8.80 12.59
N LEU A 225 -9.76 9.70 13.11
CA LEU A 225 -8.36 9.45 13.34
C LEU A 225 -8.12 9.08 14.81
N PHE A 226 -7.40 8.01 15.03
CA PHE A 226 -6.83 7.59 16.31
C PHE A 226 -5.34 7.91 16.31
N PHE A 227 -4.93 8.79 17.22
CA PHE A 227 -3.59 9.39 17.24
C PHE A 227 -2.94 9.18 18.61
N SER A 228 -1.73 8.63 18.64
CA SER A 228 -0.97 8.49 19.87
C SER A 228 -0.40 9.83 20.32
N LEU A 229 -0.79 10.32 21.50
CA LEU A 229 -0.18 11.50 22.11
C LEU A 229 1.21 11.20 22.68
N LYS A 230 1.47 9.96 23.07
CA LYS A 230 2.78 9.53 23.57
C LYS A 230 3.84 9.51 22.47
N GLU A 231 3.47 9.04 21.29
CA GLU A 231 4.38 8.89 20.16
C GLU A 231 4.22 10.00 19.12
N ASN A 232 3.20 10.85 19.28
CA ASN A 232 2.85 11.95 18.37
C ASN A 232 2.74 11.52 16.91
N ARG A 233 2.06 10.39 16.69
CA ARG A 233 1.84 9.80 15.35
C ARG A 233 0.45 9.17 15.21
N PRO A 234 -0.06 9.03 13.98
CA PRO A 234 -1.30 8.29 13.74
C PRO A 234 -1.11 6.80 14.03
N LEU A 235 -2.18 6.16 14.52
CA LEU A 235 -2.26 4.72 14.76
C LEU A 235 -3.21 4.07 13.77
N LYS A 236 -4.40 4.66 13.64
CA LYS A 236 -5.47 4.15 12.78
C LYS A 236 -6.35 5.29 12.31
N GLU A 237 -6.90 5.14 11.14
CA GLU A 237 -7.96 5.99 10.61
C GLU A 237 -9.07 5.12 10.02
N THR A 238 -10.32 5.54 10.18
CA THR A 238 -11.47 4.94 9.48
C THR A 238 -12.24 6.03 8.79
N TYR A 239 -12.84 5.71 7.65
CA TYR A 239 -13.63 6.67 6.91
C TYR A 239 -14.83 6.04 6.20
N LYS A 240 -15.81 6.89 5.88
CA LYS A 240 -16.92 6.59 4.96
C LYS A 240 -17.01 7.73 3.97
N ARG A 241 -17.11 7.41 2.68
CA ARG A 241 -17.08 8.37 1.59
C ARG A 241 -18.26 8.17 0.65
N ASP A 242 -18.88 9.28 0.23
CA ASP A 242 -19.89 9.35 -0.83
C ASP A 242 -19.46 10.46 -1.81
N TYR A 243 -19.02 10.05 -3.00
CA TYR A 243 -18.49 10.94 -4.02
C TYR A 243 -19.21 10.73 -5.34
N THR A 244 -19.49 11.81 -6.02
CA THR A 244 -20.05 11.80 -7.37
C THR A 244 -19.17 12.65 -8.29
N ILE A 245 -18.73 12.05 -9.38
CA ILE A 245 -18.02 12.72 -10.46
C ILE A 245 -18.98 12.79 -11.65
N ILE A 246 -19.16 13.98 -12.19
CA ILE A 246 -19.90 14.21 -13.43
C ILE A 246 -18.85 14.55 -14.50
N ALA A 247 -18.77 13.69 -15.51
CA ALA A 247 -17.87 13.91 -16.64
C ALA A 247 -18.40 15.02 -17.58
N ALA A 248 -17.52 15.56 -18.43
CA ALA A 248 -17.90 16.52 -19.47
C ALA A 248 -18.90 15.92 -20.49
N SER A 249 -18.90 14.58 -20.66
CA SER A 249 -19.91 13.83 -21.40
C SER A 249 -21.28 13.74 -20.71
N MET A 250 -21.41 14.29 -19.48
CA MET A 250 -22.55 14.17 -18.58
C MET A 250 -22.75 12.75 -18.00
N ASP A 251 -21.83 11.83 -18.21
CA ASP A 251 -21.80 10.57 -17.49
C ASP A 251 -21.54 10.81 -16.00
N THR A 252 -22.25 10.04 -15.18
CA THR A 252 -22.19 10.17 -13.71
C THR A 252 -21.51 8.94 -13.11
N TYR A 253 -20.49 9.15 -12.32
CA TYR A 253 -19.77 8.11 -11.58
C TYR A 253 -19.97 8.36 -10.09
N LYS A 254 -20.74 7.51 -9.43
CA LYS A 254 -20.95 7.59 -7.99
C LYS A 254 -20.14 6.51 -7.28
N PHE A 255 -19.38 6.90 -6.27
CA PHE A 255 -18.60 6.03 -5.40
C PHE A 255 -19.12 6.14 -3.98
N VAL A 256 -19.46 4.99 -3.38
CA VAL A 256 -19.82 4.90 -1.97
C VAL A 256 -18.91 3.83 -1.37
N ASP A 257 -17.99 4.23 -0.53
CA ASP A 257 -17.04 3.33 0.07
C ASP A 257 -16.75 3.65 1.54
N SER A 258 -16.17 2.68 2.22
CA SER A 258 -15.61 2.80 3.55
C SER A 258 -14.26 2.14 3.60
N GLY A 259 -13.40 2.66 4.43
CA GLY A 259 -12.05 2.12 4.55
C GLY A 259 -11.46 2.29 5.92
N SER A 260 -10.32 1.63 6.09
CA SER A 260 -9.45 1.80 7.25
C SER A 260 -8.00 1.88 6.83
N ARG A 261 -7.25 2.70 7.54
CA ARG A 261 -5.81 2.87 7.40
C ARG A 261 -5.15 2.60 8.74
N VAL A 262 -4.11 1.78 8.76
CA VAL A 262 -3.39 1.41 9.98
C VAL A 262 -1.91 1.68 9.78
N TRP A 263 -1.29 2.37 10.75
CA TRP A 263 0.15 2.66 10.80
C TRP A 263 0.83 1.70 11.77
N THR A 264 1.77 0.92 11.27
CA THR A 264 2.61 0.02 12.07
C THR A 264 4.06 0.48 11.94
N GLU A 265 4.73 0.70 13.06
CA GLU A 265 6.15 1.02 13.05
C GLU A 265 6.98 -0.23 12.71
N ILE A 266 7.98 -0.05 11.84
CA ILE A 266 8.88 -1.12 11.42
C ILE A 266 10.17 -0.98 12.22
N HIS A 267 10.43 -1.97 13.06
CA HIS A 267 11.70 -2.07 13.80
C HIS A 267 12.61 -3.08 13.10
N SER A 268 13.73 -2.61 12.54
CA SER A 268 14.69 -3.51 11.92
C SER A 268 15.38 -4.36 12.99
N THR A 269 15.18 -5.67 12.93
CA THR A 269 15.87 -6.67 13.75
C THR A 269 16.94 -7.43 12.96
N ILE A 270 17.04 -7.19 11.63
CA ILE A 270 18.01 -7.83 10.76
C ILE A 270 19.39 -7.14 10.92
N ASP A 271 20.34 -7.85 11.49
CA ASP A 271 21.76 -7.48 11.34
C ASP A 271 22.20 -7.78 9.90
N LYS A 272 22.02 -6.78 9.02
CA LYS A 272 22.26 -6.92 7.58
C LYS A 272 23.65 -7.46 7.26
N LYS A 273 24.70 -6.99 7.95
CA LYS A 273 26.08 -7.41 7.69
C LYS A 273 26.29 -8.87 8.05
N LYS A 274 25.77 -9.28 9.20
CA LYS A 274 25.85 -10.67 9.66
C LYS A 274 25.10 -11.62 8.73
N GLU A 275 23.84 -11.27 8.38
CA GLU A 275 23.02 -12.11 7.52
C GLU A 275 23.53 -12.11 6.07
N LEU A 276 24.07 -10.99 5.57
CA LEU A 276 24.77 -10.94 4.26
C LEU A 276 25.89 -11.96 4.21
N SER A 277 26.83 -11.90 5.17
CA SER A 277 27.97 -12.82 5.24
C SER A 277 27.54 -14.30 5.35
N LYS A 278 26.46 -14.56 6.09
CA LYS A 278 25.91 -15.91 6.24
C LYS A 278 25.36 -16.43 4.90
N ILE A 279 24.54 -15.63 4.21
CA ILE A 279 23.97 -15.99 2.92
C ILE A 279 25.08 -16.15 1.85
N GLU A 280 26.09 -15.27 1.82
CA GLU A 280 27.25 -15.42 0.93
C GLU A 280 28.00 -16.74 1.13
N ASN A 281 28.20 -17.15 2.38
CA ASN A 281 28.82 -18.41 2.72
C ASN A 281 27.94 -19.62 2.28
N ASP A 282 26.61 -19.53 2.47
CA ASP A 282 25.68 -20.57 2.05
C ASP A 282 25.65 -20.70 0.51
N ILE A 283 25.67 -19.58 -0.22
CA ILE A 283 25.78 -19.54 -1.70
C ILE A 283 27.07 -20.26 -2.15
N LYS A 284 28.21 -19.93 -1.55
CA LYS A 284 29.50 -20.56 -1.86
C LYS A 284 29.51 -22.03 -1.54
N LYS A 285 28.99 -22.44 -0.37
CA LYS A 285 28.93 -23.84 0.09
C LYS A 285 28.06 -24.72 -0.80
N GLN A 286 27.02 -24.14 -1.40
CA GLN A 286 26.11 -24.84 -2.30
C GLN A 286 26.50 -24.68 -3.78
N GLU A 287 27.66 -24.07 -4.07
CA GLU A 287 28.19 -23.85 -5.42
C GLU A 287 27.17 -23.23 -6.38
N LEU A 288 26.40 -22.24 -5.87
CA LEU A 288 25.34 -21.59 -6.63
C LEU A 288 25.96 -20.53 -7.57
N GLU A 289 25.95 -20.83 -8.86
CA GLU A 289 26.37 -19.92 -9.92
C GLU A 289 25.28 -18.87 -10.23
N ASP A 290 25.69 -17.66 -10.72
CA ASP A 290 24.79 -16.58 -11.11
C ASP A 290 23.83 -16.13 -9.98
N VAL A 291 24.24 -16.26 -8.70
CA VAL A 291 23.50 -15.83 -7.51
C VAL A 291 24.35 -14.84 -6.73
N ASN A 292 23.81 -13.62 -6.54
CA ASN A 292 24.47 -12.55 -5.81
C ASN A 292 23.57 -12.04 -4.69
N ILE A 293 24.15 -11.64 -3.56
CA ILE A 293 23.47 -10.99 -2.45
C ILE A 293 24.03 -9.60 -2.22
N THR A 294 23.18 -8.63 -1.96
CA THR A 294 23.55 -7.23 -1.65
C THR A 294 22.69 -6.67 -0.55
N GLU A 295 23.21 -5.70 0.19
CA GLU A 295 22.40 -4.89 1.11
C GLU A 295 21.51 -3.91 0.33
N THR A 296 20.33 -3.65 0.88
CA THR A 296 19.43 -2.58 0.46
C THR A 296 19.07 -1.70 1.65
N THR A 297 18.40 -0.58 1.40
CA THR A 297 17.90 0.31 2.47
C THR A 297 17.08 -0.45 3.49
N ASP A 298 16.24 -1.41 3.03
CA ASP A 298 15.20 -2.05 3.84
C ASP A 298 15.49 -3.52 4.19
N GLY A 299 16.64 -4.05 3.78
CA GLY A 299 16.98 -5.45 4.02
C GLY A 299 18.09 -5.98 3.12
N LEU A 300 17.91 -7.18 2.60
CA LEU A 300 18.83 -7.87 1.71
C LEU A 300 18.16 -8.18 0.37
N LYS A 301 18.92 -8.17 -0.71
CA LYS A 301 18.47 -8.52 -2.06
C LYS A 301 19.32 -9.66 -2.62
N LEU A 302 18.69 -10.80 -2.84
CA LEU A 302 19.26 -11.95 -3.56
C LEU A 302 18.89 -11.83 -5.03
N SER A 303 19.90 -11.71 -5.91
CA SER A 303 19.71 -11.61 -7.36
C SER A 303 20.04 -12.95 -8.03
N LEU A 304 19.09 -13.51 -8.75
CA LEU A 304 19.22 -14.73 -9.52
C LEU A 304 19.35 -14.34 -10.99
N GLU A 305 20.58 -14.23 -11.48
CA GLU A 305 20.86 -13.89 -12.87
C GLU A 305 20.74 -15.11 -13.78
N ASN A 306 20.58 -14.87 -15.10
CA ASN A 306 20.53 -15.90 -16.13
C ASN A 306 19.50 -17.02 -15.84
N ILE A 307 18.41 -16.69 -15.14
CA ILE A 307 17.37 -17.67 -14.80
C ILE A 307 16.74 -18.27 -16.06
N LYS A 308 16.67 -19.60 -16.12
CA LYS A 308 16.30 -20.34 -17.31
C LYS A 308 14.83 -20.77 -17.25
N PHE A 309 14.08 -20.33 -18.23
CA PHE A 309 12.71 -20.76 -18.51
C PHE A 309 12.67 -21.50 -19.84
N GLU A 310 11.64 -22.29 -20.05
CA GLU A 310 11.35 -22.86 -21.37
C GLU A 310 11.13 -21.72 -22.38
N PRO A 311 11.45 -21.90 -23.68
CA PRO A 311 11.30 -20.85 -24.68
C PRO A 311 9.91 -20.24 -24.66
N ASP A 312 9.86 -18.89 -24.71
CA ASP A 312 8.64 -18.07 -24.71
C ASP A 312 7.64 -18.40 -23.58
N SER A 313 8.12 -18.94 -22.49
CA SER A 313 7.34 -19.43 -21.35
C SER A 313 7.80 -18.81 -20.04
N ALA A 314 6.97 -18.97 -19.01
CA ALA A 314 7.32 -18.76 -17.62
C ALA A 314 7.52 -20.11 -16.87
N GLU A 315 7.56 -21.23 -17.56
CA GLU A 315 7.87 -22.52 -16.96
C GLU A 315 9.38 -22.64 -16.74
N LEU A 316 9.76 -23.01 -15.51
CA LEU A 316 11.16 -23.22 -15.15
C LEU A 316 11.68 -24.51 -15.81
N THR A 317 12.91 -24.46 -16.34
CA THR A 317 13.57 -25.68 -16.76
C THR A 317 13.85 -26.60 -15.56
N LYS A 318 14.00 -27.90 -15.79
CA LYS A 318 14.31 -28.88 -14.72
C LYS A 318 15.60 -28.52 -13.95
N GLN A 319 16.59 -28.00 -14.67
CA GLN A 319 17.86 -27.56 -14.07
C GLN A 319 17.64 -26.35 -13.15
N GLU A 320 16.80 -25.40 -13.56
CA GLU A 320 16.51 -24.20 -12.77
C GLU A 320 15.65 -24.54 -11.53
N ALA A 321 14.70 -25.45 -11.66
CA ALA A 321 13.95 -25.96 -10.51
C ALA A 321 14.85 -26.63 -9.46
N ALA A 322 15.88 -27.37 -9.91
CA ALA A 322 16.88 -27.94 -9.00
C ALA A 322 17.74 -26.86 -8.31
N ARG A 323 18.16 -25.80 -9.04
CA ARG A 323 18.88 -24.65 -8.47
C ARG A 323 18.02 -23.92 -7.44
N LEU A 324 16.75 -23.69 -7.73
CA LEU A 324 15.80 -23.06 -6.80
C LEU A 324 15.57 -23.91 -5.53
N LYS A 325 15.70 -25.22 -5.58
CA LYS A 325 15.65 -26.08 -4.39
C LYS A 325 16.78 -25.76 -3.40
N GLU A 326 17.98 -25.52 -3.89
CA GLU A 326 19.12 -25.15 -3.04
C GLU A 326 18.93 -23.73 -2.48
N ILE A 327 18.47 -22.78 -3.30
CA ILE A 327 18.11 -21.42 -2.86
C ILE A 327 17.00 -21.46 -1.79
N ALA A 328 16.03 -22.36 -1.93
CA ALA A 328 14.96 -22.56 -0.97
C ALA A 328 15.47 -22.93 0.43
N LYS A 329 16.57 -23.71 0.53
CA LYS A 329 17.19 -24.04 1.83
C LYS A 329 17.74 -22.79 2.53
N ILE A 330 18.29 -21.85 1.76
CA ILE A 330 18.76 -20.57 2.31
C ILE A 330 17.58 -19.74 2.78
N LEU A 331 16.56 -19.56 1.92
CA LEU A 331 15.40 -18.71 2.19
C LEU A 331 14.51 -19.24 3.32
N ALA A 332 14.49 -20.53 3.58
CA ALA A 332 13.72 -21.12 4.68
C ALA A 332 14.06 -20.55 6.07
N ASN A 333 15.29 -20.02 6.24
CA ASN A 333 15.71 -19.33 7.46
C ASN A 333 15.07 -17.94 7.62
N TYR A 334 14.44 -17.42 6.57
CA TYR A 334 13.84 -16.09 6.50
C TYR A 334 12.33 -16.12 6.24
N LYS A 335 11.70 -17.29 6.47
CA LYS A 335 10.29 -17.53 6.18
C LYS A 335 9.32 -16.58 6.90
N ASP A 336 9.73 -16.11 8.08
CA ASP A 336 8.95 -15.15 8.88
C ASP A 336 9.15 -13.69 8.46
N LYS A 337 10.10 -13.44 7.57
CA LYS A 337 10.36 -12.12 7.01
C LYS A 337 9.46 -11.85 5.82
N HIS A 338 9.31 -10.58 5.47
CA HIS A 338 8.62 -10.20 4.26
C HIS A 338 9.51 -10.50 3.04
N ILE A 339 8.93 -11.19 2.05
CA ILE A 339 9.63 -11.59 0.82
C ILE A 339 8.95 -10.94 -0.37
N ARG A 340 9.70 -10.18 -1.16
CA ARG A 340 9.24 -9.64 -2.43
C ARG A 340 10.07 -10.22 -3.57
N ILE A 341 9.40 -10.86 -4.53
CA ILE A 341 10.02 -11.52 -5.68
C ILE A 341 9.74 -10.69 -6.92
N VAL A 342 10.78 -10.12 -7.52
CA VAL A 342 10.68 -9.19 -8.65
C VAL A 342 11.29 -9.82 -9.90
N GLY A 343 10.49 -9.94 -10.96
CA GLY A 343 10.94 -10.45 -12.24
C GLY A 343 11.35 -9.32 -13.20
N HIS A 344 12.40 -9.56 -13.96
CA HIS A 344 12.90 -8.64 -14.99
C HIS A 344 13.06 -9.37 -16.34
N THR A 345 12.94 -8.61 -17.42
CA THR A 345 13.15 -9.10 -18.80
C THR A 345 14.16 -8.20 -19.53
N THR A 346 14.46 -8.57 -20.76
CA THR A 346 15.13 -7.70 -21.73
C THR A 346 14.12 -6.76 -22.38
N ASP A 347 14.59 -5.81 -23.16
CA ASP A 347 13.82 -4.83 -23.93
C ASP A 347 13.12 -5.39 -25.19
N ARG A 348 13.06 -6.73 -25.36
CA ARG A 348 12.36 -7.34 -26.49
C ARG A 348 10.86 -7.39 -26.26
N GLY A 349 10.09 -7.04 -27.31
CA GLY A 349 8.62 -7.01 -27.28
C GLY A 349 8.05 -5.69 -26.78
N THR A 350 6.73 -5.63 -26.60
CA THR A 350 6.05 -4.42 -26.08
C THR A 350 6.22 -4.28 -24.58
N PRO A 351 6.16 -3.06 -24.02
CA PRO A 351 6.22 -2.86 -22.56
C PRO A 351 5.22 -3.69 -21.78
N GLU A 352 3.99 -3.83 -22.30
CA GLU A 352 2.93 -4.63 -21.66
C GLU A 352 3.28 -6.12 -21.64
N ALA A 353 3.82 -6.64 -22.77
CA ALA A 353 4.26 -8.04 -22.84
C ALA A 353 5.45 -8.32 -21.91
N GLN A 354 6.39 -7.38 -21.81
CA GLN A 354 7.53 -7.45 -20.91
C GLN A 354 7.07 -7.47 -19.43
N MET A 355 6.16 -6.58 -19.05
CA MET A 355 5.57 -6.53 -17.70
C MET A 355 4.87 -7.84 -17.36
N LYS A 356 3.99 -8.32 -18.26
CA LYS A 356 3.28 -9.59 -18.08
C LYS A 356 4.22 -10.78 -17.92
N LEU A 357 5.23 -10.90 -18.81
CA LEU A 357 6.17 -12.03 -18.78
C LEU A 357 7.02 -12.00 -17.50
N SER A 358 7.49 -10.83 -17.08
CA SER A 358 8.28 -10.68 -15.86
C SER A 358 7.48 -11.05 -14.59
N ALA A 359 6.20 -10.63 -14.51
CA ALA A 359 5.31 -11.03 -13.42
C ALA A 359 5.05 -12.54 -13.40
N GLN A 360 4.81 -13.15 -14.56
CA GLN A 360 4.62 -14.59 -14.68
C GLN A 360 5.87 -15.38 -14.23
N ARG A 361 7.07 -14.90 -14.53
CA ARG A 361 8.35 -15.48 -14.10
C ARG A 361 8.55 -15.36 -12.59
N ALA A 362 8.27 -14.20 -12.00
CA ALA A 362 8.27 -14.03 -10.54
C ALA A 362 7.29 -15.00 -9.86
N LYS A 363 6.10 -15.17 -10.45
CA LYS A 363 5.09 -16.12 -9.97
C LYS A 363 5.56 -17.59 -10.08
N ALA A 364 6.27 -17.98 -11.13
CA ALA A 364 6.81 -19.32 -11.27
C ALA A 364 7.87 -19.62 -10.19
N VAL A 365 8.78 -18.67 -9.95
CA VAL A 365 9.78 -18.78 -8.87
C VAL A 365 9.10 -18.86 -7.51
N SER A 366 8.10 -18.03 -7.23
CA SER A 366 7.38 -18.08 -5.95
C SER A 366 6.68 -19.41 -5.71
N LYS A 367 6.05 -19.99 -6.75
CA LYS A 367 5.42 -21.33 -6.67
C LYS A 367 6.43 -22.41 -6.31
N GLU A 368 7.61 -22.37 -6.90
CA GLU A 368 8.66 -23.35 -6.63
C GLU A 368 9.20 -23.20 -5.21
N LEU A 369 9.43 -21.98 -4.73
CA LEU A 369 9.85 -21.72 -3.35
C LEU A 369 8.78 -22.14 -2.33
N LEU A 370 7.48 -21.94 -2.63
CA LEU A 370 6.38 -22.43 -1.82
C LEU A 370 6.36 -23.95 -1.74
N ARG A 371 6.62 -24.65 -2.84
CA ARG A 371 6.69 -26.12 -2.88
C ARG A 371 7.72 -26.68 -1.91
N TYR A 372 8.82 -25.95 -1.69
CA TYR A 372 9.86 -26.29 -0.72
C TYR A 372 9.62 -25.67 0.67
N ASN A 373 8.44 -25.06 0.91
CA ASN A 373 8.12 -24.42 2.18
C ASN A 373 9.14 -23.34 2.62
N ALA A 374 9.82 -22.71 1.65
CA ALA A 374 10.87 -21.72 1.88
C ALA A 374 10.35 -20.30 2.14
N ILE A 375 9.12 -20.03 1.76
CA ILE A 375 8.45 -18.75 1.92
C ILE A 375 7.04 -18.93 2.49
N ASN A 376 6.49 -17.86 3.09
CA ASN A 376 5.12 -17.85 3.60
C ASN A 376 4.26 -16.97 2.66
N PRO A 377 3.17 -17.50 2.06
CA PRO A 377 2.35 -16.71 1.14
C PRO A 377 1.77 -15.45 1.75
N LYS A 378 1.53 -15.43 3.07
CA LYS A 378 1.02 -14.23 3.77
C LYS A 378 2.00 -13.06 3.78
N ASN A 379 3.31 -13.37 3.78
CA ASN A 379 4.39 -12.39 3.85
C ASN A 379 5.14 -12.32 2.50
N THR A 380 4.55 -12.83 1.42
CA THR A 380 5.21 -12.86 0.12
C THR A 380 4.42 -12.07 -0.91
N GLU A 381 5.14 -11.25 -1.67
CA GLU A 381 4.62 -10.46 -2.78
C GLU A 381 5.42 -10.73 -4.04
N ILE A 382 4.78 -10.63 -5.20
CA ILE A 382 5.43 -10.73 -6.50
C ILE A 382 5.22 -9.46 -7.31
N GLN A 383 6.18 -9.14 -8.16
CA GLN A 383 6.12 -7.99 -9.06
C GLN A 383 6.81 -8.28 -10.39
N GLY A 384 6.21 -7.83 -11.50
CA GLY A 384 6.89 -7.71 -12.77
C GLY A 384 7.39 -6.28 -12.97
N LYS A 385 8.60 -6.13 -13.47
CA LYS A 385 9.21 -4.83 -13.83
C LYS A 385 9.53 -4.73 -15.32
N GLY A 386 9.26 -5.80 -16.09
CA GLY A 386 9.61 -5.80 -17.50
C GLY A 386 11.08 -5.45 -17.71
N ALA A 387 11.35 -4.53 -18.62
CA ALA A 387 12.67 -4.01 -18.92
C ALA A 387 12.95 -2.62 -18.31
N SER A 388 12.13 -2.14 -17.36
CA SER A 388 12.22 -0.77 -16.82
C SER A 388 13.45 -0.55 -15.93
N GLU A 389 14.03 -1.61 -15.37
CA GLU A 389 15.18 -1.55 -14.44
C GLU A 389 16.33 -2.44 -14.93
N PRO A 390 17.01 -2.08 -16.05
CA PRO A 390 18.13 -2.87 -16.58
C PRO A 390 19.37 -2.69 -15.71
N ILE A 391 20.11 -3.80 -15.47
CA ILE A 391 21.43 -3.78 -14.79
C ILE A 391 22.60 -3.87 -15.78
N ALA A 392 22.30 -4.16 -17.04
CA ALA A 392 23.26 -4.19 -18.13
C ALA A 392 22.61 -3.65 -19.41
N SER A 393 23.43 -3.33 -20.42
CA SER A 393 22.92 -2.98 -21.75
C SER A 393 22.20 -4.18 -22.39
N ASN A 394 21.21 -3.91 -23.23
CA ASN A 394 20.51 -4.96 -23.99
C ASN A 394 21.18 -5.25 -25.37
N LYS A 395 22.37 -4.71 -25.65
CA LYS A 395 23.03 -4.79 -26.97
C LYS A 395 23.56 -6.19 -27.29
N THR A 396 24.19 -6.85 -26.33
CA THR A 396 24.76 -8.20 -26.50
C THR A 396 23.95 -9.25 -25.76
N GLU A 397 24.05 -10.52 -26.19
CA GLU A 397 23.36 -11.60 -25.50
C GLU A 397 23.87 -11.81 -24.05
N ASN A 398 25.17 -11.60 -23.82
CA ASN A 398 25.75 -11.70 -22.47
C ASN A 398 25.19 -10.64 -21.52
N GLU A 399 24.94 -9.43 -22.01
CA GLU A 399 24.31 -8.37 -21.23
C GLU A 399 22.82 -8.64 -21.01
N ARG A 400 22.10 -9.12 -22.04
CA ARG A 400 20.71 -9.53 -21.92
C ARG A 400 20.49 -10.64 -20.89
N LYS A 401 21.44 -11.60 -20.77
CA LYS A 401 21.39 -12.66 -19.73
C LYS A 401 21.31 -12.07 -18.33
N LYS A 402 22.06 -10.99 -18.04
CA LYS A 402 22.02 -10.30 -16.74
C LYS A 402 20.66 -9.64 -16.49
N ASN A 403 20.06 -9.05 -17.53
CA ASN A 403 18.74 -8.43 -17.43
C ASN A 403 17.61 -9.46 -17.23
N ARG A 404 17.75 -10.70 -17.74
CA ARG A 404 16.84 -11.82 -17.45
C ARG A 404 17.14 -12.38 -16.08
N ARG A 405 16.62 -11.72 -15.05
CA ARG A 405 16.85 -12.07 -13.65
C ARG A 405 15.58 -12.06 -12.83
N VAL A 406 15.65 -12.69 -11.68
CA VAL A 406 14.67 -12.55 -10.60
C VAL A 406 15.39 -12.09 -9.35
N GLU A 407 14.89 -11.05 -8.73
CA GLU A 407 15.39 -10.51 -7.48
C GLU A 407 14.46 -10.92 -6.34
N ILE A 408 15.03 -11.38 -5.22
CA ILE A 408 14.29 -11.75 -4.01
C ILE A 408 14.76 -10.83 -2.90
N PHE A 409 13.86 -9.94 -2.47
CA PHE A 409 14.09 -9.03 -1.36
C PHE A 409 13.63 -9.70 -0.07
N ILE A 410 14.48 -9.66 0.93
CA ILE A 410 14.22 -10.12 2.31
C ILE A 410 14.19 -8.87 3.16
N THR A 411 13.00 -8.47 3.62
CA THR A 411 12.80 -7.23 4.36
C THR A 411 12.09 -7.47 5.67
N GLU A 412 12.12 -6.47 6.54
CA GLU A 412 11.28 -6.41 7.73
C GLU A 412 10.13 -5.45 7.46
N GLU A 413 8.93 -5.97 7.53
CA GLU A 413 7.72 -5.17 7.40
C GLU A 413 6.70 -5.54 8.48
#